data_f83eccb87ca7940e4122dfd7fca479e4
#
_entry.id   f83eccb87ca7940e4122dfd7fca479e4
#
_cell.length_a   1.000
_cell.length_b   1.000
_cell.length_c   1.000
_cell.angle_alpha   90.00
_cell.angle_beta   90.00
_cell.angle_gamma   90.00
#
_symmetry.space_group_name_H-M   'P 1'
#
loop_
_entity.id
_entity.type
_entity.pdbx_description
1 polymer ?
#
loop_
_entity_poly.entity_id
_entity_poly.type
_entity_poly.pdbx_seq_one_letter_code
_entity_poly.pdbx_strand_id
1 'polypeptide(L)'
;MTYRIEHDTMGEVKVPAEKYWGAQTERSRQNFKIGPEASMPKEIIYAFAYLKKAAAHANTELGVLPKEKCELISKVCDEILTGMHDGEFPLVIWQTGSGTQSNMNSNEVIANRAHVINGGNLMDDKKVLHPNDDVNKSQSSNDTYPTAMHIAAYKQTVEITIPGMELLRDTLDKKAKDFMQIVKTGRTHFMDATPLTLGQEFSGYVQQINNSIRAIKNALEMVLELALGGTAVGTGLNAPKGYDVLVAKKIAEFTGHPFVTAPNKFEALAAHDAMVELSGALKRSAVALMKIANDIRMLSSGPRSGIGEIVIPDNEPGSSIMPGKVNPTQPEAMTMVCAQVMGNDVAVSVGGMSGHFELNVFKPMMAYNVLQSARLLGDACVSFNDKCAVGIEPNTDIIKRHLENSLMLVTALNPHIGYENAAKIAKKAHKENKTLREAAVELGLLTSEQFTEWVRPENMVGNL
;
A
#
# COMPACT_ATOMS: atom_id res chain seq x y z
N MET A 1 -24.59 4.02 33.00
CA MET A 1 -25.01 3.69 31.64
C MET A 1 -26.33 2.97 31.70
N THR A 2 -27.30 3.34 30.91
CA THR A 2 -28.54 2.62 30.71
C THR A 2 -28.32 1.51 29.70
N TYR A 3 -28.97 0.36 29.90
CA TYR A 3 -28.86 -0.79 29.02
C TYR A 3 -30.27 -1.18 28.52
N ARG A 4 -30.33 -1.74 27.31
CA ARG A 4 -31.48 -2.48 26.81
C ARG A 4 -31.15 -3.96 26.72
N ILE A 5 -32.16 -4.80 26.76
CA ILE A 5 -32.01 -6.24 26.55
C ILE A 5 -32.23 -6.54 25.07
N GLU A 6 -31.25 -7.17 24.46
CA GLU A 6 -31.31 -7.72 23.09
C GLU A 6 -31.21 -9.25 23.19
N HIS A 7 -31.65 -9.94 22.17
CA HIS A 7 -31.68 -11.41 22.13
C HIS A 7 -30.95 -11.93 20.89
N ASP A 8 -30.26 -13.03 21.06
CA ASP A 8 -29.76 -13.87 19.98
C ASP A 8 -30.10 -15.35 20.29
N THR A 9 -29.62 -16.28 19.46
CA THR A 9 -29.87 -17.72 19.63
C THR A 9 -29.28 -18.31 20.91
N MET A 10 -28.42 -17.59 21.63
CA MET A 10 -27.80 -17.99 22.89
C MET A 10 -28.49 -17.35 24.11
N GLY A 11 -29.50 -16.46 23.90
CA GLY A 11 -30.27 -15.82 24.95
C GLY A 11 -30.03 -14.31 25.07
N GLU A 12 -30.35 -13.77 26.25
CA GLU A 12 -30.32 -12.33 26.51
C GLU A 12 -28.92 -11.75 26.60
N VAL A 13 -28.77 -10.50 26.10
CA VAL A 13 -27.55 -9.71 26.19
C VAL A 13 -27.88 -8.26 26.56
N LYS A 14 -27.16 -7.69 27.52
CA LYS A 14 -27.26 -6.27 27.87
C LYS A 14 -26.43 -5.43 26.91
N VAL A 15 -27.10 -4.61 26.12
CA VAL A 15 -26.46 -3.69 25.16
C VAL A 15 -26.64 -2.24 25.64
N PRO A 16 -25.65 -1.35 25.51
CA PRO A 16 -25.85 0.08 25.85
C PRO A 16 -27.06 0.65 25.11
N ALA A 17 -27.96 1.32 25.83
CA ALA A 17 -29.28 1.67 25.31
C ALA A 17 -29.24 2.61 24.11
N GLU A 18 -28.23 3.45 24.02
CA GLU A 18 -28.05 4.46 22.96
C GLU A 18 -27.37 3.93 21.69
N LYS A 19 -26.79 2.71 21.74
CA LYS A 19 -26.00 2.14 20.64
C LYS A 19 -26.87 1.40 19.62
N TYR A 20 -26.51 1.51 18.35
CA TYR A 20 -27.20 0.80 17.27
C TYR A 20 -26.80 -0.66 17.10
N TRP A 21 -25.62 -1.09 17.60
CA TRP A 21 -25.28 -2.51 17.57
C TRP A 21 -26.20 -3.36 18.46
N GLY A 22 -26.26 -4.64 18.20
CA GLY A 22 -27.14 -5.59 18.92
C GLY A 22 -26.39 -6.64 19.71
N ALA A 23 -27.08 -7.77 19.96
CA ALA A 23 -26.62 -8.83 20.84
C ALA A 23 -25.33 -9.51 20.37
N GLN A 24 -25.19 -9.81 19.06
CA GLN A 24 -24.02 -10.53 18.55
C GLN A 24 -22.77 -9.67 18.60
N THR A 25 -22.87 -8.38 18.30
CA THR A 25 -21.77 -7.43 18.45
C THR A 25 -21.34 -7.31 19.91
N GLU A 26 -22.28 -7.17 20.84
CA GLU A 26 -21.95 -7.05 22.26
C GLU A 26 -21.28 -8.30 22.81
N ARG A 27 -21.73 -9.51 22.42
CA ARG A 27 -21.01 -10.75 22.77
C ARG A 27 -19.57 -10.74 22.23
N SER A 28 -19.36 -10.31 20.99
CA SER A 28 -18.03 -10.23 20.42
C SER A 28 -17.13 -9.28 21.20
N ARG A 29 -17.63 -8.12 21.61
CA ARG A 29 -16.90 -7.17 22.49
C ARG A 29 -16.49 -7.79 23.83
N GLN A 30 -17.35 -8.63 24.38
CA GLN A 30 -17.08 -9.32 25.65
C GLN A 30 -16.08 -10.46 25.49
N ASN A 31 -16.15 -11.21 24.40
CA ASN A 31 -15.35 -12.41 24.16
C ASN A 31 -13.93 -12.10 23.67
N PHE A 32 -13.75 -11.05 22.85
CA PHE A 32 -12.48 -10.78 22.18
C PHE A 32 -11.85 -9.47 22.67
N LYS A 33 -11.26 -9.51 23.84
CA LYS A 33 -10.50 -8.38 24.43
C LYS A 33 -9.01 -8.50 24.06
N ILE A 34 -8.71 -8.44 22.76
CA ILE A 34 -7.37 -8.66 22.21
C ILE A 34 -6.98 -7.42 21.39
N GLY A 35 -5.93 -6.74 21.81
CA GLY A 35 -5.46 -5.51 21.16
C GLY A 35 -6.38 -4.31 21.41
N PRO A 36 -6.22 -3.23 20.63
CA PRO A 36 -7.02 -2.01 20.77
C PRO A 36 -8.49 -2.25 20.39
N GLU A 37 -9.41 -1.68 21.16
CA GLU A 37 -10.84 -1.63 20.77
C GLU A 37 -11.03 -0.89 19.43
N ALA A 38 -12.09 -1.22 18.72
CA ALA A 38 -12.45 -0.63 17.42
C ALA A 38 -11.30 -0.67 16.40
N SER A 39 -10.50 -1.74 16.42
CA SER A 39 -9.36 -1.92 15.51
C SER A 39 -9.73 -2.49 14.14
N MET A 40 -11.00 -2.84 13.88
CA MET A 40 -11.46 -3.18 12.54
C MET A 40 -11.30 -1.96 11.62
N PRO A 41 -10.60 -2.06 10.48
CA PRO A 41 -10.41 -0.94 9.57
C PRO A 41 -11.74 -0.35 9.09
N LYS A 42 -11.83 0.97 9.05
CA LYS A 42 -13.03 1.69 8.55
C LYS A 42 -13.34 1.34 7.10
N GLU A 43 -12.32 1.08 6.31
CA GLU A 43 -12.43 0.65 4.93
C GLU A 43 -13.26 -0.64 4.79
N ILE A 44 -13.14 -1.57 5.73
CA ILE A 44 -13.98 -2.78 5.80
C ILE A 44 -15.43 -2.42 6.15
N ILE A 45 -15.64 -1.51 7.08
CA ILE A 45 -16.98 -1.04 7.48
C ILE A 45 -17.69 -0.38 6.30
N TYR A 46 -17.00 0.51 5.59
CA TYR A 46 -17.54 1.18 4.41
C TYR A 46 -17.76 0.20 3.24
N ALA A 47 -16.88 -0.79 3.09
CA ALA A 47 -17.08 -1.86 2.12
C ALA A 47 -18.34 -2.69 2.42
N PHE A 48 -18.62 -2.99 3.70
CA PHE A 48 -19.90 -3.58 4.11
C PHE A 48 -21.09 -2.70 3.76
N ALA A 49 -21.00 -1.38 3.93
CA ALA A 49 -22.10 -0.48 3.56
C ALA A 49 -22.39 -0.54 2.05
N TYR A 50 -21.38 -0.50 1.18
CA TYR A 50 -21.56 -0.73 -0.26
C TYR A 50 -22.19 -2.08 -0.57
N LEU A 51 -21.66 -3.13 0.04
CA LEU A 51 -22.14 -4.51 -0.13
C LEU A 51 -23.61 -4.66 0.31
N LYS A 52 -23.98 -4.19 1.50
CA LYS A 52 -25.33 -4.32 2.04
C LYS A 52 -26.35 -3.51 1.22
N LYS A 53 -25.98 -2.31 0.77
CA LYS A 53 -26.79 -1.53 -0.16
C LYS A 53 -27.00 -2.29 -1.46
N ALA A 54 -25.93 -2.81 -2.07
CA ALA A 54 -26.01 -3.58 -3.31
C ALA A 54 -26.84 -4.85 -3.16
N ALA A 55 -26.69 -5.58 -2.05
CA ALA A 55 -27.46 -6.78 -1.74
C ALA A 55 -28.96 -6.48 -1.60
N ALA A 56 -29.32 -5.39 -0.92
CA ALA A 56 -30.72 -4.96 -0.79
C ALA A 56 -31.35 -4.66 -2.16
N HIS A 57 -30.64 -3.91 -3.01
CA HIS A 57 -31.11 -3.61 -4.38
C HIS A 57 -31.24 -4.88 -5.24
N ALA A 58 -30.24 -5.77 -5.22
CA ALA A 58 -30.29 -7.03 -5.96
C ALA A 58 -31.46 -7.92 -5.50
N ASN A 59 -31.64 -8.07 -4.19
CA ASN A 59 -32.76 -8.85 -3.62
C ASN A 59 -34.12 -8.23 -3.96
N THR A 60 -34.23 -6.93 -4.05
CA THR A 60 -35.47 -6.25 -4.45
C THR A 60 -35.76 -6.46 -5.93
N GLU A 61 -34.76 -6.34 -6.79
CA GLU A 61 -34.91 -6.57 -8.24
C GLU A 61 -35.25 -8.02 -8.54
N LEU A 62 -34.77 -8.98 -7.72
CA LEU A 62 -35.13 -10.40 -7.80
C LEU A 62 -36.42 -10.77 -7.05
N GLY A 63 -37.13 -9.80 -6.50
CA GLY A 63 -38.45 -9.99 -5.89
C GLY A 63 -38.47 -10.67 -4.52
N VAL A 64 -37.30 -10.74 -3.82
CA VAL A 64 -37.24 -11.44 -2.52
C VAL A 64 -37.07 -10.48 -1.33
N LEU A 65 -36.95 -9.16 -1.57
CA LEU A 65 -36.96 -8.12 -0.54
C LEU A 65 -37.95 -7.00 -0.94
N PRO A 66 -38.84 -6.55 -0.07
CA PRO A 66 -39.72 -5.42 -0.34
C PRO A 66 -38.96 -4.12 -0.56
N LYS A 67 -39.48 -3.27 -1.46
CA LYS A 67 -38.84 -1.99 -1.84
C LYS A 67 -38.65 -1.08 -0.66
N GLU A 68 -39.62 -0.98 0.23
CA GLU A 68 -39.55 -0.11 1.42
C GLU A 68 -38.41 -0.52 2.36
N LYS A 69 -38.13 -1.80 2.49
CA LYS A 69 -36.99 -2.32 3.26
C LYS A 69 -35.67 -1.99 2.59
N CYS A 70 -35.59 -2.11 1.27
CA CYS A 70 -34.42 -1.73 0.49
C CYS A 70 -34.10 -0.24 0.65
N GLU A 71 -35.09 0.64 0.61
CA GLU A 71 -34.91 2.08 0.78
C GLU A 71 -34.36 2.43 2.17
N LEU A 72 -34.86 1.77 3.23
CA LEU A 72 -34.37 1.94 4.59
C LEU A 72 -32.91 1.46 4.74
N ILE A 73 -32.59 0.27 4.22
CA ILE A 73 -31.22 -0.28 4.23
C ILE A 73 -30.27 0.67 3.49
N SER A 74 -30.67 1.11 2.29
CA SER A 74 -29.85 2.02 1.47
C SER A 74 -29.56 3.34 2.18
N LYS A 75 -30.56 3.94 2.82
CA LYS A 75 -30.41 5.19 3.56
C LYS A 75 -29.41 5.06 4.70
N VAL A 76 -29.46 3.98 5.48
CA VAL A 76 -28.49 3.77 6.57
C VAL A 76 -27.10 3.49 6.03
N CYS A 77 -26.98 2.72 4.93
CA CYS A 77 -25.68 2.52 4.30
C CYS A 77 -25.06 3.83 3.82
N ASP A 78 -25.86 4.74 3.26
CA ASP A 78 -25.38 6.07 2.87
C ASP A 78 -24.92 6.91 4.09
N GLU A 79 -25.64 6.85 5.23
CA GLU A 79 -25.19 7.46 6.48
C GLU A 79 -23.85 6.88 6.98
N ILE A 80 -23.66 5.55 6.89
CA ILE A 80 -22.38 4.89 7.27
C ILE A 80 -21.25 5.39 6.38
N LEU A 81 -21.46 5.49 5.07
CA LEU A 81 -20.45 5.95 4.12
C LEU A 81 -19.99 7.39 4.35
N THR A 82 -20.79 8.22 5.03
CA THR A 82 -20.39 9.57 5.45
C THR A 82 -19.58 9.61 6.75
N GLY A 83 -19.40 8.46 7.42
CA GLY A 83 -18.76 8.36 8.73
C GLY A 83 -19.65 8.72 9.93
N MET A 84 -20.95 9.00 9.70
CA MET A 84 -21.90 9.40 10.75
C MET A 84 -22.00 8.37 11.90
N HIS A 85 -21.77 7.09 11.58
CA HIS A 85 -21.92 5.97 12.52
C HIS A 85 -20.60 5.26 12.86
N ASP A 86 -19.45 5.90 12.68
CA ASP A 86 -18.14 5.27 12.95
C ASP A 86 -18.02 4.74 14.39
N GLY A 87 -18.67 5.38 15.36
CA GLY A 87 -18.71 4.95 16.76
C GLY A 87 -19.60 3.73 17.06
N GLU A 88 -20.25 3.16 16.04
CA GLU A 88 -21.12 1.98 16.17
C GLU A 88 -20.42 0.66 15.76
N PHE A 89 -19.12 0.72 15.44
CA PHE A 89 -18.32 -0.43 15.02
C PHE A 89 -17.15 -0.69 15.99
N PRO A 90 -17.44 -1.22 17.19
CA PRO A 90 -16.45 -1.32 18.27
C PRO A 90 -15.55 -2.55 18.19
N LEU A 91 -15.69 -3.39 17.16
CA LEU A 91 -15.06 -4.71 17.12
C LEU A 91 -13.57 -4.63 16.79
N VAL A 92 -12.85 -5.65 17.26
CA VAL A 92 -11.42 -5.83 16.99
C VAL A 92 -11.18 -6.74 15.80
N ILE A 93 -9.98 -6.66 15.21
CA ILE A 93 -9.57 -7.59 14.14
C ILE A 93 -9.39 -9.03 14.66
N TRP A 94 -9.05 -9.20 15.94
CA TRP A 94 -8.83 -10.50 16.60
C TRP A 94 -10.16 -11.10 17.07
N GLN A 95 -11.03 -11.40 16.11
CA GLN A 95 -12.35 -12.00 16.29
C GLN A 95 -12.42 -13.36 15.59
N THR A 96 -13.63 -13.92 15.36
CA THR A 96 -13.74 -15.11 14.53
C THR A 96 -13.15 -14.89 13.15
N GLY A 97 -12.36 -15.82 12.69
CA GLY A 97 -11.61 -15.69 11.43
C GLY A 97 -12.46 -15.66 10.16
N SER A 98 -13.74 -16.03 10.25
CA SER A 98 -14.71 -15.86 9.17
C SER A 98 -15.18 -14.41 9.00
N GLY A 99 -15.01 -13.56 10.02
CA GLY A 99 -15.51 -12.18 10.05
C GLY A 99 -17.02 -12.07 10.35
N THR A 100 -17.63 -13.12 10.89
CA THR A 100 -19.07 -13.17 11.18
C THR A 100 -19.51 -12.02 12.09
N GLN A 101 -18.75 -11.68 13.12
CA GLN A 101 -19.14 -10.61 14.02
C GLN A 101 -19.14 -9.25 13.33
N SER A 102 -18.21 -8.95 12.44
CA SER A 102 -18.21 -7.71 11.65
C SER A 102 -19.40 -7.65 10.67
N ASN A 103 -19.73 -8.78 10.03
CA ASN A 103 -20.94 -8.86 9.21
C ASN A 103 -22.21 -8.60 10.04
N MET A 104 -22.31 -9.23 11.23
CA MET A 104 -23.46 -9.03 12.11
C MET A 104 -23.49 -7.63 12.70
N ASN A 105 -22.37 -7.03 13.05
CA ASN A 105 -22.29 -5.63 13.49
C ASN A 105 -22.91 -4.69 12.44
N SER A 106 -22.55 -4.87 11.17
CA SER A 106 -23.15 -4.10 10.08
C SER A 106 -24.66 -4.35 9.96
N ASN A 107 -25.09 -5.62 10.04
CA ASN A 107 -26.51 -5.98 9.97
C ASN A 107 -27.32 -5.38 11.13
N GLU A 108 -26.81 -5.46 12.35
CA GLU A 108 -27.46 -4.96 13.55
C GLU A 108 -27.57 -3.42 13.53
N VAL A 109 -26.48 -2.71 13.20
CA VAL A 109 -26.46 -1.25 13.07
C VAL A 109 -27.47 -0.79 12.01
N ILE A 110 -27.47 -1.44 10.83
CA ILE A 110 -28.40 -1.09 9.75
C ILE A 110 -29.84 -1.31 10.19
N ALA A 111 -30.18 -2.45 10.78
CA ALA A 111 -31.54 -2.78 11.20
C ALA A 111 -32.05 -1.84 12.29
N ASN A 112 -31.24 -1.58 13.32
CA ASN A 112 -31.61 -0.73 14.44
C ASN A 112 -31.72 0.75 14.03
N ARG A 113 -30.75 1.25 13.24
CA ARG A 113 -30.83 2.64 12.75
C ARG A 113 -32.02 2.85 11.80
N ALA A 114 -32.29 1.88 10.91
CA ALA A 114 -33.46 1.93 10.03
C ALA A 114 -34.77 2.01 10.83
N HIS A 115 -34.88 1.25 11.93
CA HIS A 115 -36.04 1.29 12.81
C HIS A 115 -36.26 2.69 13.41
N VAL A 116 -35.19 3.33 13.88
CA VAL A 116 -35.24 4.70 14.41
C VAL A 116 -35.60 5.73 13.33
N ILE A 117 -35.05 5.61 12.12
CA ILE A 117 -35.41 6.48 10.98
C ILE A 117 -36.90 6.34 10.64
N ASN A 118 -37.45 5.13 10.78
CA ASN A 118 -38.86 4.84 10.53
C ASN A 118 -39.80 5.24 11.68
N GLY A 119 -39.29 5.98 12.69
CA GLY A 119 -40.06 6.50 13.83
C GLY A 119 -40.18 5.55 15.03
N GLY A 120 -39.47 4.41 15.03
CA GLY A 120 -39.43 3.46 16.14
C GLY A 120 -38.42 3.83 17.21
N ASN A 121 -38.43 3.08 18.32
CA ASN A 121 -37.50 3.21 19.43
C ASN A 121 -36.61 1.97 19.56
N LEU A 122 -35.35 2.14 19.96
CA LEU A 122 -34.41 1.03 20.16
C LEU A 122 -34.88 0.01 21.22
N MET A 123 -35.78 0.43 22.12
CA MET A 123 -36.38 -0.42 23.16
C MET A 123 -37.56 -1.27 22.65
N ASP A 124 -38.00 -1.07 21.40
CA ASP A 124 -39.13 -1.82 20.85
C ASP A 124 -38.72 -3.28 20.59
N ASP A 125 -39.55 -4.24 20.98
CA ASP A 125 -39.31 -5.68 20.77
C ASP A 125 -39.31 -6.04 19.28
N LYS A 126 -40.17 -5.40 18.49
CA LYS A 126 -40.31 -5.66 17.06
C LYS A 126 -39.75 -4.52 16.23
N LYS A 127 -38.71 -4.79 15.49
CA LYS A 127 -38.08 -3.83 14.58
C LYS A 127 -38.66 -3.91 13.17
N VAL A 128 -38.52 -2.81 12.40
CA VAL A 128 -38.98 -2.76 10.99
C VAL A 128 -38.14 -3.66 10.08
N LEU A 129 -36.86 -3.85 10.41
CA LEU A 129 -35.93 -4.77 9.75
C LEU A 129 -35.40 -5.81 10.73
N HIS A 130 -35.23 -7.04 10.26
CA HIS A 130 -34.52 -8.08 10.98
C HIS A 130 -33.07 -8.19 10.44
N PRO A 131 -32.03 -8.20 11.32
CA PRO A 131 -30.64 -8.23 10.88
C PRO A 131 -30.31 -9.41 9.95
N ASN A 132 -30.82 -10.61 10.26
CA ASN A 132 -30.55 -11.83 9.49
C ASN A 132 -31.51 -11.99 8.30
N ASP A 133 -32.81 -11.78 8.49
CA ASP A 133 -33.82 -12.13 7.48
C ASP A 133 -33.94 -11.06 6.38
N ASP A 134 -33.66 -9.79 6.70
CA ASP A 134 -33.78 -8.67 5.77
C ASP A 134 -32.40 -8.16 5.32
N VAL A 135 -31.54 -7.71 6.26
CA VAL A 135 -30.25 -7.10 5.92
C VAL A 135 -29.25 -8.13 5.38
N ASN A 136 -29.24 -9.33 5.95
CA ASN A 136 -28.37 -10.44 5.51
C ASN A 136 -29.03 -11.38 4.48
N LYS A 137 -30.15 -11.00 3.90
CA LYS A 137 -30.88 -11.85 2.94
C LYS A 137 -30.01 -12.27 1.76
N SER A 138 -30.07 -13.56 1.40
CA SER A 138 -29.30 -14.19 0.32
C SER A 138 -27.77 -14.20 0.55
N GLN A 139 -27.31 -14.03 1.80
CA GLN A 139 -25.91 -13.87 2.16
C GLN A 139 -25.51 -14.82 3.30
N SER A 140 -24.21 -15.05 3.41
CA SER A 140 -23.53 -15.60 4.58
C SER A 140 -22.37 -14.68 4.98
N SER A 141 -21.92 -14.72 6.24
CA SER A 141 -20.68 -14.07 6.62
C SER A 141 -19.50 -14.61 5.81
N ASN A 142 -19.60 -15.84 5.35
CA ASN A 142 -18.52 -16.51 4.63
C ASN A 142 -18.26 -15.92 3.24
N ASP A 143 -19.29 -15.39 2.56
CA ASP A 143 -19.16 -14.71 1.27
C ASP A 143 -19.16 -13.18 1.39
N THR A 144 -19.77 -12.59 2.44
CA THR A 144 -19.81 -11.13 2.63
C THR A 144 -18.47 -10.57 3.06
N TYR A 145 -17.80 -11.19 4.04
CA TYR A 145 -16.54 -10.65 4.54
C TYR A 145 -15.44 -10.63 3.48
N PRO A 146 -15.18 -11.71 2.71
CA PRO A 146 -14.19 -11.66 1.62
C PRO A 146 -14.57 -10.65 0.53
N THR A 147 -15.86 -10.47 0.25
CA THR A 147 -16.31 -9.40 -0.66
C THR A 147 -15.97 -8.01 -0.11
N ALA A 148 -16.23 -7.76 1.16
CA ALA A 148 -15.82 -6.50 1.81
C ALA A 148 -14.30 -6.30 1.79
N MET A 149 -13.50 -7.36 2.01
CA MET A 149 -12.05 -7.32 1.87
C MET A 149 -11.61 -6.85 0.48
N HIS A 150 -12.18 -7.43 -0.56
CA HIS A 150 -11.85 -7.09 -1.95
C HIS A 150 -12.24 -5.65 -2.28
N ILE A 151 -13.46 -5.22 -1.91
CA ILE A 151 -13.90 -3.83 -2.12
C ILE A 151 -12.95 -2.85 -1.41
N ALA A 152 -12.65 -3.08 -0.14
CA ALA A 152 -11.79 -2.21 0.65
C ALA A 152 -10.36 -2.15 0.10
N ALA A 153 -9.77 -3.32 -0.20
CA ALA A 153 -8.40 -3.41 -0.71
C ALA A 153 -8.26 -2.76 -2.09
N TYR A 154 -9.22 -3.00 -2.99
CA TYR A 154 -9.22 -2.38 -4.32
C TYR A 154 -9.30 -0.86 -4.22
N LYS A 155 -10.32 -0.34 -3.53
CA LYS A 155 -10.52 1.11 -3.38
C LYS A 155 -9.30 1.78 -2.75
N GLN A 156 -8.80 1.27 -1.63
CA GLN A 156 -7.63 1.82 -0.96
C GLN A 156 -6.41 1.86 -1.89
N THR A 157 -6.20 0.81 -2.67
CA THR A 157 -5.04 0.72 -3.56
C THR A 157 -5.15 1.69 -4.74
N VAL A 158 -6.32 1.80 -5.39
CA VAL A 158 -6.49 2.68 -6.56
C VAL A 158 -6.69 4.14 -6.19
N GLU A 159 -7.25 4.43 -5.01
CA GLU A 159 -7.58 5.81 -4.59
C GLU A 159 -6.45 6.46 -3.77
N ILE A 160 -5.55 5.67 -3.15
CA ILE A 160 -4.50 6.18 -2.25
C ILE A 160 -3.11 5.70 -2.67
N THR A 161 -2.91 4.37 -2.78
CA THR A 161 -1.57 3.81 -2.99
C THR A 161 -1.00 4.19 -4.36
N ILE A 162 -1.74 3.90 -5.42
CA ILE A 162 -1.29 4.19 -6.79
C ILE A 162 -1.08 5.69 -7.01
N PRO A 163 -2.03 6.58 -6.66
CA PRO A 163 -1.83 8.02 -6.82
C PRO A 163 -0.61 8.57 -6.05
N GLY A 164 -0.36 8.09 -4.82
CA GLY A 164 0.82 8.48 -4.05
C GLY A 164 2.11 8.05 -4.73
N MET A 165 2.16 6.82 -5.25
CA MET A 165 3.31 6.30 -5.99
C MET A 165 3.51 7.05 -7.33
N GLU A 166 2.44 7.36 -8.05
CA GLU A 166 2.49 8.11 -9.31
C GLU A 166 3.01 9.53 -9.08
N LEU A 167 2.56 10.21 -8.02
CA LEU A 167 3.05 11.53 -7.63
C LEU A 167 4.58 11.52 -7.40
N LEU A 168 5.09 10.58 -6.62
CA LEU A 168 6.52 10.45 -6.36
C LEU A 168 7.31 10.12 -7.63
N ARG A 169 6.79 9.17 -8.45
CA ARG A 169 7.39 8.83 -9.74
C ARG A 169 7.53 10.04 -10.65
N ASP A 170 6.50 10.85 -10.78
CA ASP A 170 6.48 12.02 -11.68
C ASP A 170 7.47 13.09 -11.23
N THR A 171 7.61 13.32 -9.92
CA THR A 171 8.64 14.20 -9.36
C THR A 171 10.05 13.68 -9.65
N LEU A 172 10.31 12.40 -9.43
CA LEU A 172 11.61 11.81 -9.70
C LEU A 172 11.93 11.78 -11.20
N ASP A 173 10.94 11.61 -12.07
CA ASP A 173 11.10 11.69 -13.52
C ASP A 173 11.50 13.11 -13.96
N LYS A 174 10.87 14.13 -13.38
CA LYS A 174 11.28 15.52 -13.60
C LYS A 174 12.73 15.73 -13.14
N LYS A 175 13.10 15.27 -11.95
CA LYS A 175 14.50 15.36 -11.47
C LYS A 175 15.48 14.61 -12.37
N ALA A 176 15.11 13.43 -12.87
CA ALA A 176 15.93 12.70 -13.82
C ALA A 176 16.21 13.52 -15.09
N LYS A 177 15.20 14.20 -15.62
CA LYS A 177 15.35 15.09 -16.79
C LYS A 177 16.21 16.33 -16.49
N ASP A 178 15.92 16.99 -15.36
CA ASP A 178 16.66 18.20 -14.93
C ASP A 178 18.16 17.92 -14.67
N PHE A 179 18.49 16.72 -14.21
CA PHE A 179 19.85 16.31 -13.85
C PHE A 179 20.58 15.53 -14.95
N MET A 180 20.00 15.39 -16.14
CA MET A 180 20.53 14.52 -17.20
C MET A 180 21.92 14.92 -17.67
N GLN A 181 22.30 16.19 -17.58
CA GLN A 181 23.60 16.69 -18.01
C GLN A 181 24.65 16.74 -16.87
N ILE A 182 24.30 16.29 -15.67
CA ILE A 182 25.21 16.34 -14.52
C ILE A 182 25.96 15.01 -14.43
N VAL A 183 27.18 14.99 -14.96
CA VAL A 183 28.06 13.82 -14.93
C VAL A 183 28.66 13.64 -13.52
N LYS A 184 28.59 12.45 -12.99
CA LYS A 184 29.08 12.07 -11.66
C LYS A 184 29.83 10.74 -11.67
N THR A 185 30.57 10.47 -10.61
CA THR A 185 31.18 9.15 -10.38
C THR A 185 30.07 8.11 -10.11
N GLY A 186 30.08 7.03 -10.87
CA GLY A 186 29.27 5.85 -10.56
C GLY A 186 29.83 5.09 -9.37
N ARG A 187 28.99 4.30 -8.70
CA ARG A 187 29.42 3.43 -7.59
C ARG A 187 28.82 2.02 -7.74
N THR A 188 29.70 1.03 -7.68
CA THR A 188 29.33 -0.39 -7.57
C THR A 188 30.05 -0.98 -6.37
N HIS A 189 29.41 -1.82 -5.54
CA HIS A 189 30.00 -2.34 -4.29
C HIS A 189 30.44 -1.24 -3.30
N PHE A 190 29.85 -0.04 -3.36
CA PHE A 190 30.32 1.18 -2.69
C PHE A 190 31.71 1.67 -3.12
N MET A 191 32.27 1.09 -4.16
CA MET A 191 33.56 1.50 -4.75
C MET A 191 33.30 2.37 -5.98
N ASP A 192 34.27 3.26 -6.26
CA ASP A 192 34.24 4.10 -7.45
C ASP A 192 34.15 3.25 -8.73
N ALA A 193 33.28 3.68 -9.64
CA ALA A 193 33.08 3.06 -10.93
C ALA A 193 33.13 4.11 -12.05
N THR A 194 32.88 3.67 -13.28
CA THR A 194 32.81 4.57 -14.44
C THR A 194 31.69 5.61 -14.27
N PRO A 195 31.83 6.78 -14.92
CA PRO A 195 30.84 7.83 -14.84
C PRO A 195 29.47 7.43 -15.37
N LEU A 196 28.44 8.05 -14.80
CA LEU A 196 27.09 8.17 -15.32
C LEU A 196 26.58 9.58 -15.03
N THR A 197 25.38 9.93 -15.50
CA THR A 197 24.77 11.19 -15.05
C THR A 197 23.89 10.97 -13.83
N LEU A 198 23.69 12.01 -13.03
CA LEU A 198 22.73 11.99 -11.92
C LEU A 198 21.31 11.75 -12.43
N GLY A 199 20.98 12.28 -13.62
CA GLY A 199 19.70 11.98 -14.27
C GLY A 199 19.52 10.52 -14.64
N GLN A 200 20.55 9.84 -15.15
CA GLN A 200 20.53 8.41 -15.41
C GLN A 200 20.30 7.58 -14.11
N GLU A 201 20.95 7.96 -13.01
CA GLU A 201 20.74 7.35 -11.69
C GLU A 201 19.28 7.47 -11.24
N PHE A 202 18.70 8.68 -11.31
CA PHE A 202 17.30 8.94 -10.97
C PHE A 202 16.32 8.22 -11.91
N SER A 203 16.63 8.08 -13.20
CA SER A 203 15.81 7.34 -14.16
C SER A 203 15.61 5.88 -13.76
N GLY A 204 16.62 5.29 -13.11
CA GLY A 204 16.53 3.95 -12.52
C GLY A 204 15.48 3.87 -11.42
N TYR A 205 15.37 4.89 -10.57
CA TYR A 205 14.34 4.98 -9.52
C TYR A 205 12.94 5.09 -10.12
N VAL A 206 12.78 5.94 -11.14
CA VAL A 206 11.52 6.08 -11.89
C VAL A 206 11.08 4.74 -12.45
N GLN A 207 11.99 3.99 -13.08
CA GLN A 207 11.67 2.69 -13.66
C GLN A 207 11.27 1.66 -12.60
N GLN A 208 11.89 1.68 -11.41
CA GLN A 208 11.51 0.80 -10.29
C GLN A 208 10.07 1.07 -9.82
N ILE A 209 9.67 2.35 -9.72
CA ILE A 209 8.30 2.72 -9.32
C ILE A 209 7.30 2.35 -10.44
N ASN A 210 7.60 2.62 -11.71
CA ASN A 210 6.76 2.20 -12.83
C ASN A 210 6.49 0.69 -12.84
N ASN A 211 7.55 -0.10 -12.64
CA ASN A 211 7.43 -1.57 -12.55
C ASN A 211 6.59 -1.99 -11.33
N SER A 212 6.66 -1.26 -10.23
CA SER A 212 5.89 -1.54 -9.02
C SER A 212 4.41 -1.24 -9.21
N ILE A 213 4.08 -0.07 -9.80
CA ILE A 213 2.70 0.29 -10.14
C ILE A 213 2.09 -0.74 -11.11
N ARG A 214 2.84 -1.18 -12.12
CA ARG A 214 2.40 -2.22 -13.04
C ARG A 214 2.09 -3.55 -12.33
N ALA A 215 2.94 -3.98 -11.40
CA ALA A 215 2.71 -5.19 -10.63
C ALA A 215 1.47 -5.09 -9.75
N ILE A 216 1.24 -3.93 -9.11
CA ILE A 216 0.02 -3.68 -8.33
C ILE A 216 -1.22 -3.73 -9.25
N LYS A 217 -1.19 -3.05 -10.40
CA LYS A 217 -2.31 -3.04 -11.35
C LYS A 217 -2.66 -4.45 -11.83
N ASN A 218 -1.66 -5.29 -12.10
CA ASN A 218 -1.89 -6.70 -12.48
C ASN A 218 -2.54 -7.49 -11.33
N ALA A 219 -2.07 -7.34 -10.09
CA ALA A 219 -2.63 -8.02 -8.93
C ALA A 219 -4.08 -7.60 -8.64
N LEU A 220 -4.46 -6.37 -8.98
CA LEU A 220 -5.81 -5.87 -8.78
C LEU A 220 -6.86 -6.55 -9.67
N GLU A 221 -6.48 -7.19 -10.77
CA GLU A 221 -7.43 -7.88 -11.66
C GLU A 221 -8.20 -8.98 -10.91
N MET A 222 -7.51 -9.80 -10.12
CA MET A 222 -8.19 -10.83 -9.31
C MET A 222 -8.93 -10.25 -8.10
N VAL A 223 -8.54 -9.10 -7.58
CA VAL A 223 -9.25 -8.44 -6.47
C VAL A 223 -10.63 -7.93 -6.90
N LEU A 224 -10.88 -7.74 -8.20
CA LEU A 224 -12.19 -7.38 -8.74
C LEU A 224 -13.23 -8.51 -8.65
N GLU A 225 -12.81 -9.75 -8.46
CA GLU A 225 -13.66 -10.93 -8.43
C GLU A 225 -14.25 -11.15 -7.04
N LEU A 226 -15.58 -11.08 -6.92
CA LEU A 226 -16.27 -11.07 -5.64
C LEU A 226 -16.85 -12.43 -5.26
N ALA A 227 -16.66 -12.82 -4.01
CA ALA A 227 -17.18 -14.07 -3.44
C ALA A 227 -18.70 -14.08 -3.23
N LEU A 228 -19.34 -12.91 -3.16
CA LEU A 228 -20.75 -12.76 -2.81
C LEU A 228 -21.66 -13.55 -3.77
N GLY A 229 -22.62 -14.25 -3.19
CA GLY A 229 -23.47 -15.22 -3.89
C GLY A 229 -23.06 -16.68 -3.68
N GLY A 230 -21.85 -16.95 -3.12
CA GLY A 230 -21.43 -18.30 -2.74
C GLY A 230 -22.11 -18.80 -1.47
N THR A 231 -22.61 -17.91 -0.66
CA THR A 231 -23.23 -18.17 0.65
C THR A 231 -22.34 -18.97 1.60
N ALA A 232 -22.80 -20.09 2.18
CA ALA A 232 -22.09 -20.76 3.28
C ALA A 232 -20.79 -21.46 2.85
N VAL A 233 -20.78 -22.15 1.69
CA VAL A 233 -19.69 -23.01 1.23
C VAL A 233 -19.36 -22.86 -0.26
N GLY A 234 -20.00 -21.94 -0.97
CA GLY A 234 -19.77 -21.70 -2.40
C GLY A 234 -20.91 -22.18 -3.32
N THR A 235 -21.91 -22.88 -2.80
CA THR A 235 -23.01 -23.45 -3.59
C THR A 235 -24.17 -22.48 -3.89
N GLY A 236 -24.18 -21.30 -3.24
CA GLY A 236 -25.27 -20.34 -3.39
C GLY A 236 -26.58 -20.76 -2.73
N LEU A 237 -26.54 -21.62 -1.72
CA LEU A 237 -27.74 -22.09 -1.02
C LEU A 237 -28.56 -20.91 -0.48
N ASN A 238 -29.87 -20.92 -0.76
CA ASN A 238 -30.85 -19.89 -0.37
C ASN A 238 -30.66 -18.51 -1.06
N ALA A 239 -29.75 -18.36 -2.02
CA ALA A 239 -29.72 -17.20 -2.88
C ALA A 239 -30.58 -17.41 -4.15
N PRO A 240 -31.36 -16.42 -4.64
CA PRO A 240 -32.07 -16.53 -5.86
C PRO A 240 -31.14 -16.63 -7.07
N LYS A 241 -31.58 -17.30 -8.12
CA LYS A 241 -30.79 -17.47 -9.35
C LYS A 241 -30.37 -16.12 -9.94
N GLY A 242 -29.08 -15.96 -10.23
CA GLY A 242 -28.49 -14.73 -10.80
C GLY A 242 -28.17 -13.65 -9.78
N TYR A 243 -28.38 -13.92 -8.50
CA TYR A 243 -28.05 -12.99 -7.43
C TYR A 243 -26.56 -12.58 -7.43
N ASP A 244 -25.67 -13.54 -7.61
CA ASP A 244 -24.21 -13.35 -7.61
C ASP A 244 -23.73 -12.36 -8.69
N VAL A 245 -24.27 -12.48 -9.91
CA VAL A 245 -23.97 -11.57 -11.02
C VAL A 245 -24.59 -10.19 -10.78
N LEU A 246 -25.84 -10.15 -10.35
CA LEU A 246 -26.56 -8.90 -10.15
C LEU A 246 -25.99 -8.09 -8.99
N VAL A 247 -25.66 -8.72 -7.87
CA VAL A 247 -25.09 -8.01 -6.72
C VAL A 247 -23.70 -7.46 -7.01
N ALA A 248 -22.86 -8.19 -7.75
CA ALA A 248 -21.56 -7.70 -8.19
C ALA A 248 -21.70 -6.47 -9.10
N LYS A 249 -22.68 -6.50 -10.03
CA LYS A 249 -23.01 -5.34 -10.87
C LYS A 249 -23.45 -4.13 -10.04
N LYS A 250 -24.29 -4.32 -9.01
CA LYS A 250 -24.71 -3.24 -8.10
C LYS A 250 -23.55 -2.71 -7.27
N ILE A 251 -22.63 -3.56 -6.82
CA ILE A 251 -21.39 -3.12 -6.15
C ILE A 251 -20.54 -2.26 -7.10
N ALA A 252 -20.38 -2.70 -8.35
CA ALA A 252 -19.65 -1.91 -9.36
C ALA A 252 -20.30 -0.53 -9.59
N GLU A 253 -21.64 -0.48 -9.68
CA GLU A 253 -22.41 0.75 -9.85
C GLU A 253 -22.21 1.73 -8.67
N PHE A 254 -22.32 1.24 -7.43
CA PHE A 254 -22.23 2.10 -6.25
C PHE A 254 -20.82 2.52 -5.87
N THR A 255 -19.81 1.70 -6.19
CA THR A 255 -18.41 2.02 -5.91
C THR A 255 -17.74 2.80 -7.04
N GLY A 256 -18.28 2.76 -8.27
CA GLY A 256 -17.64 3.30 -9.47
C GLY A 256 -16.44 2.47 -9.96
N HIS A 257 -16.28 1.22 -9.47
CA HIS A 257 -15.18 0.32 -9.84
C HIS A 257 -15.71 -0.96 -10.50
N PRO A 258 -14.99 -1.59 -11.43
CA PRO A 258 -15.51 -2.63 -12.31
C PRO A 258 -15.53 -4.04 -11.65
N PHE A 259 -16.10 -4.16 -10.46
CA PHE A 259 -16.24 -5.43 -9.78
C PHE A 259 -17.13 -6.40 -10.55
N VAL A 260 -16.76 -7.69 -10.50
CA VAL A 260 -17.45 -8.79 -11.14
C VAL A 260 -17.66 -9.94 -10.16
N THR A 261 -18.58 -10.87 -10.49
CA THR A 261 -18.75 -12.09 -9.71
C THR A 261 -17.54 -13.03 -9.92
N ALA A 262 -17.01 -13.62 -8.84
CA ALA A 262 -15.90 -14.58 -8.95
C ALA A 262 -16.34 -15.81 -9.79
N PRO A 263 -15.49 -16.29 -10.70
CA PRO A 263 -15.80 -17.43 -11.56
C PRO A 263 -15.91 -18.74 -10.78
N ASN A 264 -15.28 -18.82 -9.60
CA ASN A 264 -15.36 -19.98 -8.71
C ASN A 264 -15.58 -19.51 -7.26
N LYS A 265 -16.78 -19.77 -6.74
CA LYS A 265 -17.14 -19.37 -5.37
C LYS A 265 -16.50 -20.24 -4.29
N PHE A 266 -16.07 -21.45 -4.60
CA PHE A 266 -15.40 -22.33 -3.65
C PHE A 266 -14.00 -21.82 -3.34
N GLU A 267 -13.25 -21.43 -4.38
CA GLU A 267 -11.95 -20.77 -4.22
C GLU A 267 -12.10 -19.45 -3.48
N ALA A 268 -13.05 -18.59 -3.90
CA ALA A 268 -13.24 -17.25 -3.35
C ALA A 268 -13.60 -17.23 -1.84
N LEU A 269 -14.15 -18.34 -1.28
CA LEU A 269 -14.42 -18.48 0.15
C LEU A 269 -13.26 -19.10 0.92
N ALA A 270 -12.51 -20.01 0.29
CA ALA A 270 -11.57 -20.89 0.99
C ALA A 270 -10.08 -20.48 0.87
N ALA A 271 -9.71 -19.68 -0.12
CA ALA A 271 -8.31 -19.39 -0.41
C ALA A 271 -7.89 -17.94 -0.11
N HIS A 272 -8.35 -16.94 -0.85
CA HIS A 272 -7.93 -15.53 -0.83
C HIS A 272 -6.59 -15.25 -1.49
N ASP A 273 -6.27 -16.00 -2.55
CA ASP A 273 -5.03 -15.84 -3.32
C ASP A 273 -4.88 -14.43 -3.91
N ALA A 274 -5.99 -13.79 -4.29
CA ALA A 274 -6.01 -12.39 -4.73
C ALA A 274 -5.43 -11.41 -3.69
N MET A 275 -5.71 -11.64 -2.40
CA MET A 275 -5.16 -10.82 -1.32
C MET A 275 -3.67 -11.10 -1.09
N VAL A 276 -3.25 -12.35 -1.25
CA VAL A 276 -1.83 -12.75 -1.16
C VAL A 276 -1.03 -12.14 -2.31
N GLU A 277 -1.55 -12.17 -3.53
CA GLU A 277 -0.89 -11.56 -4.69
C GLU A 277 -0.78 -10.05 -4.55
N LEU A 278 -1.85 -9.37 -4.16
CA LEU A 278 -1.81 -7.93 -3.91
C LEU A 278 -0.79 -7.59 -2.82
N SER A 279 -0.76 -8.34 -1.71
CA SER A 279 0.24 -8.18 -0.66
C SER A 279 1.66 -8.35 -1.19
N GLY A 280 1.90 -9.35 -2.01
CA GLY A 280 3.18 -9.58 -2.68
C GLY A 280 3.61 -8.43 -3.59
N ALA A 281 2.67 -7.83 -4.32
CA ALA A 281 2.92 -6.65 -5.16
C ALA A 281 3.23 -5.39 -4.32
N LEU A 282 2.54 -5.20 -3.20
CA LEU A 282 2.83 -4.12 -2.24
C LEU A 282 4.22 -4.32 -1.60
N LYS A 283 4.57 -5.54 -1.18
CA LYS A 283 5.92 -5.86 -0.69
C LYS A 283 6.99 -5.58 -1.74
N ARG A 284 6.78 -5.99 -2.99
CA ARG A 284 7.71 -5.67 -4.09
C ARG A 284 7.93 -4.16 -4.20
N SER A 285 6.87 -3.37 -4.07
CA SER A 285 6.95 -1.91 -4.10
C SER A 285 7.75 -1.38 -2.91
N ALA A 286 7.57 -1.94 -1.72
CA ALA A 286 8.36 -1.61 -0.53
C ALA A 286 9.85 -1.90 -0.73
N VAL A 287 10.22 -3.01 -1.38
CA VAL A 287 11.63 -3.34 -1.70
C VAL A 287 12.24 -2.27 -2.62
N ALA A 288 11.51 -1.82 -3.64
CA ALA A 288 11.98 -0.77 -4.54
C ALA A 288 12.14 0.58 -3.82
N LEU A 289 11.13 0.99 -3.04
CA LEU A 289 11.14 2.24 -2.29
C LEU A 289 12.22 2.25 -1.19
N MET A 290 12.49 1.13 -0.55
CA MET A 290 13.59 0.96 0.41
C MET A 290 14.94 1.30 -0.23
N LYS A 291 15.20 0.76 -1.43
CA LYS A 291 16.42 1.03 -2.18
C LYS A 291 16.52 2.50 -2.56
N ILE A 292 15.47 3.10 -3.10
CA ILE A 292 15.43 4.50 -3.50
C ILE A 292 15.70 5.42 -2.29
N ALA A 293 15.02 5.20 -1.17
CA ALA A 293 15.18 5.99 0.04
C ALA A 293 16.59 5.87 0.62
N ASN A 294 17.19 4.67 0.61
CA ASN A 294 18.56 4.47 1.07
C ASN A 294 19.58 5.14 0.17
N ASP A 295 19.44 5.08 -1.15
CA ASP A 295 20.35 5.78 -2.06
C ASP A 295 20.28 7.30 -1.87
N ILE A 296 19.09 7.88 -1.80
CA ILE A 296 18.91 9.32 -1.56
C ILE A 296 19.51 9.72 -0.21
N ARG A 297 19.30 8.92 0.85
CA ARG A 297 19.89 9.15 2.16
C ARG A 297 21.42 9.12 2.13
N MET A 298 22.01 8.16 1.42
CA MET A 298 23.47 8.05 1.29
C MET A 298 24.06 9.17 0.44
N LEU A 299 23.43 9.49 -0.70
CA LEU A 299 23.87 10.58 -1.57
C LEU A 299 23.85 11.95 -0.87
N SER A 300 22.91 12.17 0.07
CA SER A 300 22.79 13.39 0.86
C SER A 300 23.60 13.38 2.16
N SER A 301 24.34 12.30 2.45
CA SER A 301 25.05 12.14 3.72
C SER A 301 26.17 13.17 3.90
N GLY A 302 26.35 13.62 5.13
CA GLY A 302 27.41 14.58 5.47
C GLY A 302 26.94 15.64 6.48
N PRO A 303 27.11 16.93 6.17
CA PRO A 303 27.47 17.56 4.88
C PRO A 303 28.98 17.53 4.50
N ARG A 304 29.87 17.31 5.45
CA ARG A 304 31.33 17.39 5.17
C ARG A 304 32.05 16.05 5.19
N SER A 305 31.55 15.08 5.94
CA SER A 305 32.18 13.77 6.15
C SER A 305 31.39 12.62 5.51
N GLY A 306 30.49 12.89 4.57
CA GLY A 306 29.71 11.90 3.82
C GLY A 306 29.91 12.07 2.32
N ILE A 307 28.97 11.50 1.55
CA ILE A 307 28.97 11.58 0.09
C ILE A 307 28.64 13.00 -0.38
N GLY A 308 27.52 13.55 0.08
CA GLY A 308 27.13 14.95 -0.11
C GLY A 308 26.87 15.38 -1.57
N GLU A 309 26.58 14.46 -2.48
CA GLU A 309 26.35 14.76 -3.91
C GLU A 309 25.00 15.39 -4.21
N ILE A 310 24.03 15.20 -3.30
CA ILE A 310 22.74 15.89 -3.36
C ILE A 310 22.45 16.56 -2.02
N VAL A 311 21.59 17.57 -2.06
CA VAL A 311 21.00 18.23 -0.88
C VAL A 311 19.54 17.90 -0.84
N ILE A 312 19.01 17.61 0.34
CA ILE A 312 17.58 17.38 0.60
C ILE A 312 17.05 18.47 1.55
N PRO A 313 15.75 18.75 1.57
CA PRO A 313 15.16 19.76 2.46
C PRO A 313 15.39 19.49 3.94
N ASP A 314 15.61 20.56 4.69
CA ASP A 314 15.66 20.59 6.15
C ASP A 314 14.20 20.68 6.67
N ASN A 315 13.68 19.61 7.28
CA ASN A 315 12.30 19.60 7.73
C ASN A 315 12.12 19.90 9.21
N GLU A 316 13.06 19.46 10.06
CA GLU A 316 13.05 19.67 11.51
C GLU A 316 14.46 19.62 12.11
N PRO A 317 14.66 20.18 13.32
CA PRO A 317 15.92 20.04 14.05
C PRO A 317 16.25 18.56 14.30
N GLY A 318 17.45 18.13 13.92
CA GLY A 318 17.85 16.72 13.92
C GLY A 318 18.51 16.22 15.21
N SER A 319 18.74 17.10 16.20
CA SER A 319 19.43 16.71 17.45
C SER A 319 19.11 17.63 18.60
N SER A 320 18.95 17.05 19.78
CA SER A 320 18.77 17.79 21.04
C SER A 320 20.07 18.34 21.64
N ILE A 321 21.23 17.84 21.18
CA ILE A 321 22.57 18.20 21.74
C ILE A 321 23.59 18.66 20.70
N MET A 322 23.31 18.54 19.41
CA MET A 322 24.14 18.96 18.30
C MET A 322 23.45 20.08 17.52
N PRO A 323 23.70 21.37 17.85
CA PRO A 323 23.03 22.49 17.20
C PRO A 323 23.29 22.51 15.69
N GLY A 324 22.27 22.72 14.88
CA GLY A 324 22.38 22.80 13.43
C GLY A 324 22.45 21.43 12.71
N LYS A 325 22.42 20.32 13.44
CA LYS A 325 22.32 18.99 12.79
C LYS A 325 20.93 18.76 12.23
N VAL A 326 20.86 18.38 10.95
CA VAL A 326 19.63 17.97 10.26
C VAL A 326 19.76 16.50 9.84
N ASN A 327 18.68 15.75 9.93
CA ASN A 327 18.64 14.33 9.59
C ASN A 327 17.80 14.08 8.33
N PRO A 328 18.07 13.00 7.60
CA PRO A 328 17.29 12.60 6.42
C PRO A 328 15.99 11.85 6.84
N THR A 329 15.12 12.54 7.58
CA THR A 329 13.99 11.93 8.30
C THR A 329 12.93 11.32 7.38
N GLN A 330 12.71 11.88 6.19
CA GLN A 330 11.80 11.30 5.21
C GLN A 330 12.31 9.97 4.64
N PRO A 331 13.58 9.82 4.24
CA PRO A 331 14.16 8.51 3.95
C PRO A 331 14.06 7.51 5.11
N GLU A 332 14.24 7.95 6.36
CA GLU A 332 14.10 7.08 7.53
C GLU A 332 12.65 6.58 7.69
N ALA A 333 11.67 7.47 7.60
CA ALA A 333 10.24 7.12 7.67
C ALA A 333 9.87 6.14 6.54
N MET A 334 10.29 6.40 5.31
CA MET A 334 10.04 5.50 4.17
C MET A 334 10.62 4.11 4.43
N THR A 335 11.85 4.00 4.94
CA THR A 335 12.46 2.68 5.20
C THR A 335 11.76 1.91 6.32
N MET A 336 11.25 2.59 7.36
CA MET A 336 10.42 1.96 8.40
C MET A 336 9.10 1.46 7.83
N VAL A 337 8.41 2.24 7.01
CA VAL A 337 7.18 1.82 6.31
C VAL A 337 7.45 0.58 5.46
N CYS A 338 8.52 0.59 4.67
CA CYS A 338 8.89 -0.56 3.85
C CYS A 338 9.10 -1.83 4.67
N ALA A 339 9.79 -1.73 5.81
CA ALA A 339 10.02 -2.86 6.71
C ALA A 339 8.69 -3.40 7.27
N GLN A 340 7.76 -2.51 7.67
CA GLN A 340 6.43 -2.90 8.17
C GLN A 340 5.64 -3.64 7.08
N VAL A 341 5.64 -3.15 5.84
CA VAL A 341 4.94 -3.79 4.71
C VAL A 341 5.49 -5.20 4.44
N MET A 342 6.81 -5.39 4.54
CA MET A 342 7.43 -6.72 4.40
C MET A 342 6.97 -7.68 5.52
N GLY A 343 6.86 -7.20 6.75
CA GLY A 343 6.34 -7.98 7.88
C GLY A 343 4.86 -8.34 7.71
N ASN A 344 4.05 -7.42 7.24
CA ASN A 344 2.63 -7.64 6.95
C ASN A 344 2.42 -8.71 5.87
N ASP A 345 3.27 -8.73 4.83
CA ASP A 345 3.20 -9.72 3.76
C ASP A 345 3.44 -11.15 4.27
N VAL A 346 4.33 -11.32 5.23
CA VAL A 346 4.52 -12.62 5.90
C VAL A 346 3.23 -13.08 6.59
N ALA A 347 2.58 -12.19 7.34
CA ALA A 347 1.32 -12.50 8.01
C ALA A 347 0.21 -12.85 7.01
N VAL A 348 0.09 -12.10 5.91
CA VAL A 348 -0.90 -12.36 4.84
C VAL A 348 -0.64 -13.72 4.17
N SER A 349 0.62 -14.04 3.88
CA SER A 349 1.01 -15.33 3.27
C SER A 349 0.66 -16.51 4.18
N VAL A 350 0.94 -16.41 5.48
CA VAL A 350 0.55 -17.43 6.47
C VAL A 350 -0.98 -17.56 6.55
N GLY A 351 -1.69 -16.42 6.54
CA GLY A 351 -3.16 -16.41 6.49
C GLY A 351 -3.72 -17.10 5.24
N GLY A 352 -3.14 -16.82 4.08
CA GLY A 352 -3.55 -17.43 2.80
C GLY A 352 -3.41 -18.95 2.79
N MET A 353 -2.28 -19.48 3.29
CA MET A 353 -2.05 -20.94 3.34
C MET A 353 -2.87 -21.67 4.41
N SER A 354 -3.58 -20.95 5.27
CA SER A 354 -4.30 -21.51 6.42
C SER A 354 -5.80 -21.74 6.14
N GLY A 355 -6.24 -21.70 4.88
CA GLY A 355 -7.58 -22.11 4.48
C GLY A 355 -7.72 -23.64 4.60
N HIS A 356 -8.86 -24.10 5.12
CA HIS A 356 -9.17 -25.52 5.26
C HIS A 356 -10.54 -25.82 4.65
N PHE A 357 -10.60 -26.78 3.74
CA PHE A 357 -11.81 -27.18 3.05
C PHE A 357 -12.51 -25.97 2.39
N GLU A 358 -13.72 -25.62 2.79
CA GLU A 358 -14.55 -24.62 2.12
C GLU A 358 -14.45 -23.21 2.73
N LEU A 359 -13.57 -22.98 3.72
CA LEU A 359 -13.43 -21.65 4.33
C LEU A 359 -12.02 -21.36 4.86
N ASN A 360 -11.51 -20.19 4.51
CA ASN A 360 -10.38 -19.58 5.19
C ASN A 360 -10.89 -18.74 6.38
N VAL A 361 -10.30 -18.95 7.55
CA VAL A 361 -10.67 -18.27 8.81
C VAL A 361 -9.59 -17.34 9.36
N PHE A 362 -8.78 -16.73 8.47
CA PHE A 362 -7.77 -15.71 8.78
C PHE A 362 -8.11 -14.34 8.18
N LYS A 363 -9.34 -14.18 7.69
CA LYS A 363 -9.77 -13.02 6.90
C LYS A 363 -9.56 -11.66 7.59
N PRO A 364 -9.97 -11.43 8.86
CA PRO A 364 -9.79 -10.12 9.49
C PRO A 364 -8.33 -9.69 9.58
N MET A 365 -7.44 -10.62 9.92
CA MET A 365 -6.00 -10.37 10.00
C MET A 365 -5.40 -10.09 8.61
N MET A 366 -5.76 -10.86 7.58
CA MET A 366 -5.31 -10.63 6.21
C MET A 366 -5.76 -9.25 5.70
N ALA A 367 -7.03 -8.91 5.88
CA ALA A 367 -7.59 -7.61 5.49
C ALA A 367 -6.84 -6.46 6.16
N TYR A 368 -6.64 -6.53 7.49
CA TYR A 368 -5.93 -5.51 8.24
C TYR A 368 -4.52 -5.26 7.70
N ASN A 369 -3.74 -6.32 7.49
CA ASN A 369 -2.35 -6.20 7.04
C ASN A 369 -2.25 -5.67 5.60
N VAL A 370 -3.13 -6.09 4.68
CA VAL A 370 -3.15 -5.58 3.31
C VAL A 370 -3.54 -4.11 3.28
N LEU A 371 -4.61 -3.73 3.99
CA LEU A 371 -5.07 -2.34 4.06
C LEU A 371 -4.04 -1.43 4.70
N GLN A 372 -3.41 -1.86 5.81
CA GLN A 372 -2.32 -1.11 6.43
C GLN A 372 -1.16 -0.90 5.45
N SER A 373 -0.74 -1.94 4.74
CA SER A 373 0.35 -1.87 3.76
C SER A 373 0.03 -0.91 2.62
N ALA A 374 -1.17 -1.01 2.05
CA ALA A 374 -1.62 -0.13 0.97
C ALA A 374 -1.67 1.34 1.42
N ARG A 375 -2.23 1.60 2.61
CA ARG A 375 -2.31 2.95 3.19
C ARG A 375 -0.94 3.54 3.45
N LEU A 376 -0.08 2.81 4.16
CA LEU A 376 1.25 3.27 4.53
C LEU A 376 2.12 3.59 3.31
N LEU A 377 2.08 2.77 2.26
CA LEU A 377 2.83 3.03 1.03
C LEU A 377 2.35 4.30 0.31
N GLY A 378 1.04 4.48 0.19
CA GLY A 378 0.48 5.69 -0.41
C GLY A 378 0.88 6.95 0.35
N ASP A 379 0.61 6.99 1.65
CA ASP A 379 0.91 8.13 2.52
C ASP A 379 2.42 8.42 2.57
N ALA A 380 3.28 7.39 2.66
CA ALA A 380 4.72 7.55 2.67
C ALA A 380 5.25 8.12 1.35
N CYS A 381 4.71 7.68 0.20
CA CYS A 381 5.09 8.24 -1.09
C CYS A 381 4.73 9.73 -1.20
N VAL A 382 3.54 10.14 -0.74
CA VAL A 382 3.13 11.56 -0.71
C VAL A 382 4.04 12.36 0.23
N SER A 383 4.25 11.88 1.46
CA SER A 383 5.13 12.56 2.43
C SER A 383 6.55 12.70 1.92
N PHE A 384 7.13 11.63 1.37
CA PHE A 384 8.47 11.63 0.80
C PHE A 384 8.55 12.57 -0.42
N ASN A 385 7.52 12.58 -1.26
CA ASN A 385 7.44 13.51 -2.38
C ASN A 385 7.51 14.96 -1.91
N ASP A 386 6.58 15.36 -1.04
CA ASP A 386 6.36 16.75 -0.65
C ASP A 386 7.48 17.33 0.24
N LYS A 387 8.09 16.46 1.06
CA LYS A 387 9.06 16.87 2.08
C LYS A 387 10.51 16.46 1.77
N CYS A 388 10.73 15.70 0.69
CA CYS A 388 12.07 15.30 0.27
C CYS A 388 12.27 15.47 -1.24
N ALA A 389 11.56 14.69 -2.09
CA ALA A 389 11.86 14.55 -3.50
C ALA A 389 11.78 15.88 -4.27
N VAL A 390 10.75 16.69 -4.02
CA VAL A 390 10.54 17.99 -4.68
C VAL A 390 11.76 18.93 -4.46
N GLY A 391 12.33 18.89 -3.27
CA GLY A 391 13.43 19.78 -2.86
C GLY A 391 14.83 19.19 -3.05
N ILE A 392 14.98 18.03 -3.70
CA ILE A 392 16.31 17.49 -4.01
C ILE A 392 17.04 18.42 -4.99
N GLU A 393 18.27 18.81 -4.65
CA GLU A 393 19.15 19.60 -5.49
C GLU A 393 20.51 18.92 -5.63
N PRO A 394 21.20 19.06 -6.80
CA PRO A 394 22.53 18.52 -6.99
C PRO A 394 23.55 19.44 -6.31
N ASN A 395 24.52 18.85 -5.59
CA ASN A 395 25.70 19.57 -5.09
C ASN A 395 26.82 19.45 -6.13
N THR A 396 26.77 20.34 -7.11
CA THR A 396 27.64 20.28 -8.30
C THR A 396 29.12 20.36 -7.96
N ASP A 397 29.52 21.12 -6.92
CA ASP A 397 30.92 21.27 -6.49
C ASP A 397 31.45 19.94 -5.92
N ILE A 398 30.68 19.28 -5.11
CA ILE A 398 31.03 17.95 -4.57
C ILE A 398 31.07 16.89 -5.66
N ILE A 399 30.05 16.87 -6.54
CA ILE A 399 29.99 15.96 -7.68
C ILE A 399 31.23 16.12 -8.56
N LYS A 400 31.59 17.35 -8.91
CA LYS A 400 32.77 17.67 -9.72
C LYS A 400 34.05 17.20 -9.04
N ARG A 401 34.21 17.50 -7.75
CA ARG A 401 35.37 17.09 -6.97
C ARG A 401 35.54 15.56 -6.92
N HIS A 402 34.44 14.82 -6.72
CA HIS A 402 34.45 13.35 -6.71
C HIS A 402 34.82 12.80 -8.11
N LEU A 403 34.23 13.37 -9.15
CA LEU A 403 34.51 12.95 -10.52
C LEU A 403 35.95 13.15 -10.91
N GLU A 404 36.52 14.33 -10.65
CA GLU A 404 37.91 14.66 -10.98
C GLU A 404 38.94 13.80 -10.22
N ASN A 405 38.60 13.34 -9.01
CA ASN A 405 39.43 12.46 -8.21
C ASN A 405 39.25 10.97 -8.52
N SER A 406 38.27 10.59 -9.33
CA SER A 406 37.98 9.19 -9.63
C SER A 406 39.09 8.56 -10.48
N LEU A 407 39.69 7.47 -9.95
CA LEU A 407 40.67 6.70 -10.70
C LEU A 407 40.06 5.91 -11.84
N MET A 408 38.75 5.70 -11.84
CA MET A 408 38.03 4.91 -12.86
C MET A 408 37.85 5.65 -14.18
N LEU A 409 38.14 6.95 -14.23
CA LEU A 409 38.28 7.70 -15.48
C LEU A 409 39.35 7.13 -16.41
N VAL A 410 40.33 6.42 -15.86
CA VAL A 410 41.40 5.71 -16.63
C VAL A 410 40.81 4.73 -17.67
N THR A 411 39.58 4.29 -17.45
CA THR A 411 38.87 3.37 -18.37
C THR A 411 38.73 3.97 -19.78
N ALA A 412 38.61 5.29 -19.90
CA ALA A 412 38.61 5.98 -21.19
C ALA A 412 39.90 5.79 -22.02
N LEU A 413 40.99 5.44 -21.37
CA LEU A 413 42.29 5.21 -22.02
C LEU A 413 42.43 3.81 -22.62
N ASN A 414 41.58 2.86 -22.25
CA ASN A 414 41.68 1.45 -22.71
C ASN A 414 41.75 1.31 -24.24
N PRO A 415 40.92 2.05 -25.04
CA PRO A 415 41.01 1.98 -26.51
C PRO A 415 42.32 2.52 -27.08
N HIS A 416 43.02 3.39 -26.37
CA HIS A 416 44.22 4.12 -26.85
C HIS A 416 45.52 3.43 -26.44
N ILE A 417 45.63 2.97 -25.21
CA ILE A 417 46.89 2.45 -24.63
C ILE A 417 46.81 1.02 -24.10
N GLY A 418 45.59 0.42 -24.18
CA GLY A 418 45.33 -0.93 -23.69
C GLY A 418 45.09 -1.02 -22.17
N TYR A 419 44.42 -2.06 -21.73
CA TYR A 419 43.99 -2.29 -20.34
C TYR A 419 45.18 -2.32 -19.34
N GLU A 420 46.27 -2.98 -19.70
CA GLU A 420 47.43 -3.13 -18.79
C GLU A 420 48.13 -1.78 -18.49
N ASN A 421 48.26 -0.90 -19.49
CA ASN A 421 48.84 0.38 -19.32
C ASN A 421 47.91 1.32 -18.55
N ALA A 422 46.64 1.28 -18.80
CA ALA A 422 45.60 1.98 -18.02
C ALA A 422 45.69 1.54 -16.53
N ALA A 423 45.80 0.26 -16.27
CA ALA A 423 45.92 -0.28 -14.92
C ALA A 423 47.23 0.21 -14.22
N LYS A 424 48.36 0.32 -14.95
CA LYS A 424 49.62 0.90 -14.39
C LYS A 424 49.43 2.36 -13.96
N ILE A 425 48.72 3.14 -14.77
CA ILE A 425 48.43 4.55 -14.46
C ILE A 425 47.60 4.64 -13.18
N ALA A 426 46.48 3.90 -13.09
CA ALA A 426 45.57 3.90 -11.92
C ALA A 426 46.32 3.49 -10.63
N LYS A 427 47.08 2.38 -10.71
CA LYS A 427 47.89 1.90 -9.55
C LYS A 427 48.93 2.89 -9.09
N LYS A 428 49.62 3.53 -10.01
CA LYS A 428 50.64 4.58 -9.67
C LYS A 428 49.97 5.78 -9.06
N ALA A 429 48.86 6.29 -9.67
CA ALA A 429 48.10 7.42 -9.17
C ALA A 429 47.61 7.16 -7.74
N HIS A 430 47.02 6.00 -7.47
CA HIS A 430 46.56 5.60 -6.14
C HIS A 430 47.70 5.49 -5.12
N LYS A 431 48.81 4.81 -5.46
CA LYS A 431 49.92 4.54 -4.57
C LYS A 431 50.66 5.82 -4.16
N GLU A 432 50.77 6.78 -5.09
CA GLU A 432 51.57 8.01 -4.92
C GLU A 432 50.70 9.22 -4.60
N ASN A 433 49.36 9.01 -4.45
CA ASN A 433 48.37 10.08 -4.22
C ASN A 433 48.46 11.21 -5.26
N LYS A 434 48.59 10.83 -6.54
CA LYS A 434 48.66 11.70 -7.70
C LYS A 434 47.38 11.62 -8.54
N THR A 435 47.20 12.60 -9.41
CA THR A 435 46.15 12.51 -10.44
C THR A 435 46.52 11.48 -11.50
N LEU A 436 45.50 10.95 -12.20
CA LEU A 436 45.68 10.04 -13.33
C LEU A 436 46.58 10.70 -14.42
N ARG A 437 46.42 12.01 -14.65
CA ARG A 437 47.20 12.76 -15.63
C ARG A 437 48.68 12.77 -15.28
N GLU A 438 49.03 13.14 -14.05
CA GLU A 438 50.41 13.15 -13.57
C GLU A 438 51.06 11.78 -13.67
N ALA A 439 50.33 10.75 -13.21
CA ALA A 439 50.83 9.37 -13.27
C ALA A 439 51.05 8.89 -14.72
N ALA A 440 50.17 9.26 -15.64
CA ALA A 440 50.26 8.90 -17.05
C ALA A 440 51.44 9.53 -17.77
N VAL A 441 51.69 10.82 -17.52
CA VAL A 441 52.81 11.56 -18.09
C VAL A 441 54.14 11.06 -17.50
N GLU A 442 54.22 10.85 -16.20
CA GLU A 442 55.44 10.31 -15.56
C GLU A 442 55.80 8.89 -16.01
N LEU A 443 54.82 8.08 -16.36
CA LEU A 443 55.02 6.75 -16.95
C LEU A 443 55.43 6.81 -18.43
N GLY A 444 55.41 8.00 -19.05
CA GLY A 444 55.69 8.17 -20.47
C GLY A 444 54.71 7.48 -21.40
N LEU A 445 53.50 7.20 -20.93
CA LEU A 445 52.49 6.48 -21.68
C LEU A 445 51.64 7.38 -22.58
N LEU A 446 51.51 8.67 -22.22
CA LEU A 446 50.81 9.70 -23.01
C LEU A 446 51.22 11.10 -22.55
N THR A 447 50.90 12.11 -23.37
CA THR A 447 51.09 13.52 -23.03
C THR A 447 49.91 14.11 -22.27
N SER A 448 50.06 15.27 -21.65
CA SER A 448 48.98 15.97 -20.96
C SER A 448 47.83 16.35 -21.92
N GLU A 449 48.16 16.71 -23.16
CA GLU A 449 47.20 17.04 -24.22
C GLU A 449 46.40 15.81 -24.63
N GLN A 450 47.06 14.67 -24.85
CA GLN A 450 46.40 13.40 -25.14
C GLN A 450 45.44 12.98 -24.01
N PHE A 451 45.91 13.15 -22.74
CA PHE A 451 45.03 12.88 -21.60
C PHE A 451 43.78 13.75 -21.64
N THR A 452 43.90 15.04 -21.88
CA THR A 452 42.77 15.97 -21.96
C THR A 452 41.82 15.65 -23.11
N GLU A 453 42.34 15.20 -24.23
CA GLU A 453 41.56 14.82 -25.41
C GLU A 453 40.77 13.52 -25.21
N TRP A 454 41.41 12.52 -24.57
CA TRP A 454 40.81 11.14 -24.48
C TRP A 454 40.02 10.92 -23.20
N VAL A 455 40.35 11.58 -22.08
CA VAL A 455 39.60 11.43 -20.83
C VAL A 455 38.58 12.54 -20.68
N ARG A 456 37.44 12.29 -21.26
CA ARG A 456 36.26 13.17 -21.18
C ARG A 456 35.10 12.43 -20.54
N PRO A 457 34.82 12.69 -19.25
CA PRO A 457 33.74 11.98 -18.53
C PRO A 457 32.39 12.05 -19.22
N GLU A 458 32.07 13.16 -19.88
CA GLU A 458 30.84 13.37 -20.66
C GLU A 458 30.68 12.39 -21.83
N ASN A 459 31.76 11.84 -22.35
CA ASN A 459 31.74 10.85 -23.42
C ASN A 459 31.69 9.39 -22.88
N MET A 460 31.71 9.22 -21.55
CA MET A 460 31.72 7.90 -20.91
C MET A 460 30.34 7.46 -20.41
N VAL A 461 29.32 8.28 -20.57
CA VAL A 461 27.96 8.07 -20.01
C VAL A 461 26.98 7.39 -20.97
N GLY A 462 27.45 6.92 -22.12
CA GLY A 462 26.62 6.31 -23.17
C GLY A 462 25.83 7.34 -23.97
N ASN A 463 24.82 6.89 -24.69
CA ASN A 463 23.94 7.76 -25.46
C ASN A 463 22.87 8.31 -24.51
N LEU A 464 22.83 9.64 -24.37
CA LEU A 464 21.83 10.36 -23.54
C LEU A 464 20.56 10.63 -24.34
#